data_8dd693bc8f49d686fcc71f5b9d75a02b
#
_entry.id   8dd693bc8f49d686fcc71f5b9d75a02b
#
_cell.length_a   1.000
_cell.length_b   1.000
_cell.length_c   1.000
_cell.angle_alpha   90.00
_cell.angle_beta   90.00
_cell.angle_gamma   90.00
#
_symmetry.space_group_name_H-M   'P 1'
#
loop_
_entity.id
_entity.type
_entity.pdbx_description
1 polymer ?
#
loop_
_entity_poly.entity_id
_entity_poly.type
_entity_poly.pdbx_seq_one_letter_code
_entity_poly.pdbx_strand_id
1 'polypeptide(L)'
;MARGSSFLRGLLIVTLFVLPSMGHAYILPSSQIIEFMVRKFASVNTLRITQLTKIVDLEREMEMVFGESIAVMSPDLYRSEVAGQSGKRIIVRNGLRTVKIIDGDIVHEKENVTFPYHFLMVAQDSRHLLKDLEELGINLDMVSLTRFGGRIAYLIGNKEEGSSRLLVDKDFFIPLLLQYGNVAFFASDFAQIKQGLWYPRYILYSYTGANIEDYIQEEYRIKDIFINPSIDASLFDVSTIRSQFESKE
;
A
#
# COMPACT_ATOMS: atom_id res chain seq x y z
N MET A 1 38.39 20.25 -65.53
CA MET A 1 36.97 20.25 -65.11
C MET A 1 36.69 19.04 -64.19
N ALA A 2 36.79 19.17 -62.87
CA ALA A 2 36.32 18.20 -61.91
C ALA A 2 36.34 18.85 -60.50
N ARG A 3 35.32 19.65 -60.22
CA ARG A 3 35.05 20.22 -58.85
C ARG A 3 33.56 20.14 -58.59
N GLY A 4 33.05 18.92 -58.28
CA GLY A 4 31.61 18.76 -58.05
C GLY A 4 31.21 17.64 -57.07
N SER A 5 32.19 16.82 -56.53
CA SER A 5 31.80 15.61 -55.76
C SER A 5 31.98 15.72 -54.24
N SER A 6 32.62 16.78 -53.73
CA SER A 6 32.89 16.89 -52.26
C SER A 6 31.73 17.53 -51.48
N PHE A 7 30.85 18.29 -52.12
CA PHE A 7 29.74 18.96 -51.44
C PHE A 7 28.56 18.00 -51.11
N LEU A 8 28.36 16.98 -51.94
CA LEU A 8 27.29 16.01 -51.70
C LEU A 8 27.59 15.03 -50.57
N ARG A 9 28.89 14.72 -50.33
CA ARG A 9 29.29 13.83 -49.21
C ARG A 9 29.19 14.50 -47.85
N GLY A 10 29.39 15.80 -47.75
CA GLY A 10 29.23 16.58 -46.52
C GLY A 10 27.77 16.70 -46.08
N LEU A 11 26.82 16.81 -47.04
CA LEU A 11 25.38 16.96 -46.77
C LEU A 11 24.77 15.66 -46.22
N LEU A 12 25.26 14.50 -46.71
CA LEU A 12 24.76 13.18 -46.25
C LEU A 12 25.16 12.84 -44.81
N ILE A 13 26.32 13.31 -44.33
CA ILE A 13 26.78 13.07 -42.95
C ILE A 13 26.05 13.95 -41.96
N VAL A 14 25.70 15.18 -42.28
CA VAL A 14 24.95 16.09 -41.39
C VAL A 14 23.50 15.64 -41.20
N THR A 15 22.88 15.04 -42.24
CA THR A 15 21.49 14.56 -42.15
C THR A 15 21.36 13.32 -41.24
N LEU A 16 22.44 12.53 -41.04
CA LEU A 16 22.41 11.33 -40.20
C LEU A 16 22.47 11.65 -38.68
N PHE A 17 22.96 12.85 -38.32
CA PHE A 17 23.08 13.28 -36.92
C PHE A 17 21.86 14.02 -36.37
N VAL A 18 20.87 14.36 -37.22
CA VAL A 18 19.67 15.13 -36.84
C VAL A 18 18.40 14.26 -36.84
N LEU A 19 18.52 12.93 -36.83
CA LEU A 19 17.38 12.12 -36.47
C LEU A 19 17.12 12.30 -34.96
N PRO A 20 16.08 13.07 -34.56
CA PRO A 20 15.69 13.08 -33.17
C PRO A 20 15.37 11.62 -32.84
N SER A 21 16.15 11.02 -31.96
CA SER A 21 15.74 9.80 -31.29
C SER A 21 14.40 10.14 -30.61
N MET A 22 13.29 9.85 -31.26
CA MET A 22 11.99 9.80 -30.63
C MET A 22 12.04 8.63 -29.64
N GLY A 23 12.77 8.83 -28.55
CA GLY A 23 12.73 7.99 -27.38
C GLY A 23 11.31 8.14 -26.82
N HIS A 24 10.39 7.33 -27.29
CA HIS A 24 9.11 7.17 -26.63
C HIS A 24 9.48 6.68 -25.24
N ALA A 25 9.26 7.53 -24.23
CA ALA A 25 9.40 7.11 -22.85
C ALA A 25 8.42 5.94 -22.63
N TYR A 26 8.95 4.73 -22.65
CA TYR A 26 8.14 3.53 -22.44
C TYR A 26 7.71 3.51 -20.97
N ILE A 27 6.42 3.62 -20.73
CA ILE A 27 5.83 3.45 -19.41
C ILE A 27 5.47 1.98 -19.28
N LEU A 28 5.94 1.33 -18.23
CA LEU A 28 5.62 -0.06 -17.94
C LEU A 28 4.11 -0.22 -17.73
N PRO A 29 3.49 -1.29 -18.25
CA PRO A 29 2.10 -1.60 -17.93
C PRO A 29 1.95 -1.97 -16.45
N SER A 30 0.75 -1.77 -15.91
CA SER A 30 0.44 -2.06 -14.50
C SER A 30 0.84 -3.47 -14.08
N SER A 31 0.59 -4.47 -14.93
CA SER A 31 0.94 -5.87 -14.67
C SER A 31 2.43 -6.07 -14.41
N GLN A 32 3.30 -5.41 -15.17
CA GLN A 32 4.75 -5.50 -14.96
C GLN A 32 5.19 -4.73 -13.71
N ILE A 33 4.59 -3.56 -13.43
CA ILE A 33 4.90 -2.79 -12.23
C ILE A 33 4.55 -3.61 -10.98
N ILE A 34 3.36 -4.21 -10.95
CA ILE A 34 2.91 -5.06 -9.85
C ILE A 34 3.77 -6.33 -9.74
N GLU A 35 4.15 -6.94 -10.86
CA GLU A 35 5.06 -8.09 -10.83
C GLU A 35 6.42 -7.74 -10.22
N PHE A 36 7.00 -6.58 -10.57
CA PHE A 36 8.26 -6.13 -9.96
C PHE A 36 8.09 -5.81 -8.47
N MET A 37 6.98 -5.22 -8.07
CA MET A 37 6.64 -4.96 -6.67
C MET A 37 6.54 -6.29 -5.89
N VAL A 38 5.76 -7.25 -6.36
CA VAL A 38 5.61 -8.56 -5.73
C VAL A 38 6.94 -9.30 -5.63
N ARG A 39 7.76 -9.28 -6.68
CA ARG A 39 9.10 -9.90 -6.64
C ARG A 39 10.01 -9.31 -5.56
N LYS A 40 9.90 -8.02 -5.25
CA LYS A 40 10.67 -7.39 -4.16
C LYS A 40 10.35 -8.02 -2.82
N PHE A 41 9.10 -8.36 -2.59
CA PHE A 41 8.61 -8.91 -1.33
C PHE A 41 8.40 -10.43 -1.36
N ALA A 42 8.73 -11.12 -2.45
CA ALA A 42 8.50 -12.57 -2.63
C ALA A 42 9.08 -13.47 -1.53
N SER A 43 10.08 -13.00 -0.79
CA SER A 43 10.65 -13.73 0.36
C SER A 43 9.93 -13.46 1.69
N VAL A 44 8.90 -12.61 1.69
CA VAL A 44 8.18 -12.17 2.91
C VAL A 44 6.85 -12.90 2.98
N ASN A 45 6.79 -13.99 3.73
CA ASN A 45 5.55 -14.76 3.92
C ASN A 45 4.76 -14.29 5.15
N THR A 46 5.47 -13.84 6.18
CA THR A 46 4.87 -13.34 7.42
C THR A 46 5.58 -12.07 7.86
N LEU A 47 4.81 -11.18 8.50
CA LEU A 47 5.32 -9.99 9.18
C LEU A 47 4.76 -9.92 10.60
N ARG A 48 5.62 -9.55 11.55
CA ARG A 48 5.18 -9.03 12.85
C ARG A 48 5.71 -7.61 12.99
N ILE A 49 4.80 -6.69 13.27
CA ILE A 49 5.10 -5.27 13.35
C ILE A 49 4.68 -4.77 14.72
N THR A 50 5.50 -3.94 15.33
CA THR A 50 5.13 -3.12 16.48
C THR A 50 5.17 -1.66 16.09
N GLN A 51 4.14 -0.90 16.46
CA GLN A 51 4.03 0.51 16.08
C GLN A 51 3.35 1.33 17.18
N LEU A 52 3.50 2.65 17.09
CA LEU A 52 2.65 3.61 17.77
C LEU A 52 1.59 4.08 16.78
N THR A 53 0.34 3.92 17.18
CA THR A 53 -0.82 4.40 16.42
C THR A 53 -1.37 5.63 17.12
N LYS A 54 -1.33 6.77 16.43
CA LYS A 54 -1.90 8.02 16.88
C LYS A 54 -3.21 8.23 16.14
N ILE A 55 -4.31 8.31 16.87
CA ILE A 55 -5.62 8.65 16.34
C ILE A 55 -5.86 10.12 16.60
N VAL A 56 -6.21 10.85 15.53
CA VAL A 56 -6.55 12.27 15.59
C VAL A 56 -8.06 12.40 15.41
N ASP A 57 -8.74 12.80 16.47
CA ASP A 57 -10.14 13.19 16.43
C ASP A 57 -10.20 14.72 16.21
N LEU A 58 -10.50 15.10 14.98
CA LEU A 58 -10.50 16.52 14.58
C LEU A 58 -11.65 17.31 15.22
N GLU A 59 -12.76 16.64 15.57
CA GLU A 59 -13.92 17.32 16.18
C GLU A 59 -13.67 17.65 17.64
N ARG A 60 -13.04 16.72 18.36
CA ARG A 60 -12.77 16.88 19.80
C ARG A 60 -11.42 17.51 20.09
N GLU A 61 -10.66 17.83 19.05
CA GLU A 61 -9.26 18.29 19.19
C GLU A 61 -8.42 17.37 20.09
N MET A 62 -8.74 16.06 20.07
CA MET A 62 -8.06 15.06 20.90
C MET A 62 -7.12 14.20 20.09
N GLU A 63 -5.99 13.94 20.68
CA GLU A 63 -5.01 12.99 20.16
C GLU A 63 -4.87 11.82 21.14
N MET A 64 -5.02 10.61 20.62
CA MET A 64 -4.83 9.39 21.40
C MET A 64 -3.67 8.61 20.80
N VAL A 65 -2.74 8.15 21.64
CA VAL A 65 -1.60 7.34 21.21
C VAL A 65 -1.66 5.97 21.86
N PHE A 66 -1.57 4.93 21.04
CA PHE A 66 -1.64 3.54 21.46
C PHE A 66 -0.42 2.77 20.97
N GLY A 67 -0.04 1.73 21.74
CA GLY A 67 0.80 0.66 21.22
C GLY A 67 -0.04 -0.29 20.38
N GLU A 68 0.45 -0.64 19.20
CA GLU A 68 -0.22 -1.59 18.29
C GLU A 68 0.75 -2.70 17.91
N SER A 69 0.26 -3.93 17.93
CA SER A 69 0.94 -5.13 17.42
C SER A 69 0.17 -5.67 16.24
N ILE A 70 0.86 -5.89 15.12
CA ILE A 70 0.28 -6.39 13.89
C ILE A 70 0.96 -7.71 13.52
N ALA A 71 0.15 -8.70 13.15
CA ALA A 71 0.58 -9.93 12.54
C ALA A 71 -0.04 -10.05 11.15
N VAL A 72 0.78 -10.33 10.15
CA VAL A 72 0.34 -10.53 8.76
C VAL A 72 0.91 -11.86 8.26
N MET A 73 0.10 -12.62 7.57
CA MET A 73 0.50 -13.86 6.88
C MET A 73 -0.14 -13.88 5.49
N SER A 74 0.72 -14.08 4.48
CA SER A 74 0.27 -14.22 3.09
C SER A 74 -0.69 -15.41 2.93
N PRO A 75 -1.71 -15.28 2.06
CA PRO A 75 -1.99 -14.13 1.22
C PRO A 75 -2.86 -13.06 1.90
N ASP A 76 -3.72 -13.40 2.88
CA ASP A 76 -4.84 -12.57 3.32
C ASP A 76 -5.20 -12.69 4.80
N LEU A 77 -4.24 -13.14 5.61
CA LEU A 77 -4.40 -13.21 7.06
C LEU A 77 -3.81 -11.96 7.73
N TYR A 78 -4.62 -11.29 8.52
CA TYR A 78 -4.26 -10.07 9.22
C TYR A 78 -4.84 -10.06 10.62
N ARG A 79 -4.03 -9.63 11.58
CA ARG A 79 -4.46 -9.35 12.95
C ARG A 79 -3.79 -8.08 13.44
N SER A 80 -4.57 -7.17 13.99
CA SER A 80 -4.11 -5.98 14.69
C SER A 80 -4.65 -5.99 16.11
N GLU A 81 -3.78 -5.71 17.07
CA GLU A 81 -4.15 -5.49 18.47
C GLU A 81 -3.62 -4.14 18.92
N VAL A 82 -4.54 -3.24 19.23
CA VAL A 82 -4.27 -1.95 19.85
C VAL A 82 -4.60 -2.07 21.33
N ALA A 83 -3.66 -1.69 22.19
CA ALA A 83 -3.88 -1.64 23.63
C ALA A 83 -3.35 -0.32 24.21
N GLY A 84 -4.15 0.34 25.02
CA GLY A 84 -3.81 1.59 25.70
C GLY A 84 -4.60 1.74 26.99
N GLN A 85 -4.33 2.83 27.70
CA GLN A 85 -5.07 3.15 28.93
C GLN A 85 -6.55 3.43 28.67
N SER A 86 -6.88 3.88 27.46
CA SER A 86 -8.23 4.32 27.05
C SER A 86 -9.04 3.23 26.36
N GLY A 87 -8.49 2.01 26.17
CA GLY A 87 -9.24 0.95 25.52
C GLY A 87 -8.38 -0.09 24.80
N LYS A 88 -9.04 -1.11 24.28
CA LYS A 88 -8.46 -2.20 23.52
C LYS A 88 -9.23 -2.42 22.23
N ARG A 89 -8.53 -2.51 21.10
CA ARG A 89 -9.13 -2.87 19.79
C ARG A 89 -8.43 -4.11 19.25
N ILE A 90 -9.19 -5.08 18.79
CA ILE A 90 -8.70 -6.25 18.07
C ILE A 90 -9.40 -6.29 16.71
N ILE A 91 -8.63 -6.38 15.65
CA ILE A 91 -9.15 -6.62 14.30
C ILE A 91 -8.50 -7.90 13.80
N VAL A 92 -9.32 -8.86 13.36
CA VAL A 92 -8.84 -10.10 12.75
C VAL A 92 -9.52 -10.29 11.42
N ARG A 93 -8.72 -10.57 10.39
CA ARG A 93 -9.19 -10.87 9.04
C ARG A 93 -8.60 -12.20 8.58
N ASN A 94 -9.46 -13.01 7.96
CA ASN A 94 -9.10 -14.27 7.30
C ASN A 94 -9.88 -14.33 5.98
N GLY A 95 -9.21 -14.01 4.90
CA GLY A 95 -9.84 -13.81 3.60
C GLY A 95 -10.87 -12.68 3.65
N LEU A 96 -12.11 -13.01 3.31
CA LEU A 96 -13.24 -12.08 3.35
C LEU A 96 -13.90 -11.96 4.73
N ARG A 97 -13.53 -12.83 5.69
CA ARG A 97 -14.10 -12.81 7.03
C ARG A 97 -13.33 -11.83 7.90
N THR A 98 -14.04 -10.96 8.59
CA THR A 98 -13.46 -10.03 9.55
C THR A 98 -14.25 -10.01 10.82
N VAL A 99 -13.56 -9.86 11.95
CA VAL A 99 -14.15 -9.52 13.23
C VAL A 99 -13.38 -8.33 13.81
N LYS A 100 -14.12 -7.36 14.32
CA LYS A 100 -13.60 -6.21 15.05
C LYS A 100 -14.19 -6.21 16.45
N ILE A 101 -13.34 -6.10 17.44
CA ILE A 101 -13.69 -6.10 18.86
C ILE A 101 -13.15 -4.80 19.45
N ILE A 102 -13.99 -4.04 20.12
CA ILE A 102 -13.62 -2.81 20.84
C ILE A 102 -14.06 -2.98 22.27
N ASP A 103 -13.10 -2.92 23.22
CA ASP A 103 -13.32 -3.03 24.66
C ASP A 103 -14.06 -4.29 25.12
N GLY A 104 -14.01 -5.33 24.31
CA GLY A 104 -14.65 -6.62 24.58
C GLY A 104 -15.96 -6.83 23.82
N ASP A 105 -16.49 -5.82 23.17
CA ASP A 105 -17.73 -5.89 22.40
C ASP A 105 -17.43 -6.11 20.92
N ILE A 106 -18.19 -7.02 20.27
CA ILE A 106 -18.09 -7.24 18.84
C ILE A 106 -18.81 -6.10 18.11
N VAL A 107 -18.03 -5.39 17.28
CA VAL A 107 -18.56 -4.32 16.45
C VAL A 107 -18.99 -4.90 15.11
N HIS A 108 -20.29 -4.83 14.83
CA HIS A 108 -20.83 -5.19 13.52
C HIS A 108 -20.70 -3.99 12.58
N GLU A 109 -19.58 -3.93 11.84
CA GLU A 109 -19.46 -2.95 10.77
C GLU A 109 -20.28 -3.43 9.56
N LYS A 110 -21.24 -2.59 9.14
CA LYS A 110 -21.86 -2.72 7.83
C LYS A 110 -20.80 -2.35 6.81
N GLU A 111 -20.21 -3.38 6.20
CA GLU A 111 -19.45 -3.32 4.96
C GLU A 111 -18.31 -2.28 4.90
N ASN A 112 -17.21 -2.70 4.72
CA ASN A 112 -15.95 -2.28 4.11
C ASN A 112 -14.78 -2.71 4.98
N VAL A 113 -14.43 -3.98 4.78
CA VAL A 113 -13.15 -4.47 5.29
C VAL A 113 -12.05 -3.70 4.57
N THR A 114 -11.49 -2.72 5.25
CA THR A 114 -10.36 -1.95 4.73
C THR A 114 -9.25 -2.92 4.30
N PHE A 115 -8.81 -2.82 3.04
CA PHE A 115 -7.67 -3.58 2.54
C PHE A 115 -6.41 -3.10 3.27
N PRO A 116 -5.77 -3.92 4.11
CA PRO A 116 -4.61 -3.46 4.86
C PRO A 116 -3.44 -3.14 3.92
N TYR A 117 -2.81 -1.97 4.10
CA TYR A 117 -1.62 -1.58 3.34
C TYR A 117 -0.53 -2.68 3.35
N HIS A 118 -0.41 -3.40 4.47
CA HIS A 118 0.60 -4.45 4.66
C HIS A 118 0.46 -5.63 3.68
N PHE A 119 -0.73 -5.85 3.10
CA PHE A 119 -0.92 -6.91 2.09
C PHE A 119 -0.13 -6.63 0.81
N LEU A 120 0.09 -5.36 0.46
CA LEU A 120 0.97 -4.99 -0.65
C LEU A 120 2.40 -5.49 -0.44
N MET A 121 2.82 -5.65 0.84
CA MET A 121 4.18 -6.01 1.23
C MET A 121 4.38 -7.52 1.45
N VAL A 122 3.30 -8.31 1.44
CA VAL A 122 3.36 -9.79 1.60
C VAL A 122 2.74 -10.53 0.42
N ALA A 123 2.33 -9.81 -0.62
CA ALA A 123 1.76 -10.41 -1.82
C ALA A 123 2.76 -11.36 -2.49
N GLN A 124 2.34 -12.59 -2.78
CA GLN A 124 3.15 -13.64 -3.39
C GLN A 124 2.78 -13.90 -4.85
N ASP A 125 1.57 -13.54 -5.26
CA ASP A 125 1.07 -13.69 -6.62
C ASP A 125 0.61 -12.33 -7.16
N SER A 126 1.25 -11.89 -8.23
CA SER A 126 0.91 -10.61 -8.88
C SER A 126 -0.49 -10.62 -9.51
N ARG A 127 -0.97 -11.76 -9.98
CA ARG A 127 -2.32 -11.87 -10.57
C ARG A 127 -3.40 -11.74 -9.49
N HIS A 128 -3.16 -12.34 -8.32
CA HIS A 128 -4.07 -12.17 -7.18
C HIS A 128 -4.12 -10.70 -6.74
N LEU A 129 -2.95 -10.06 -6.58
CA LEU A 129 -2.90 -8.65 -6.20
C LEU A 129 -3.52 -7.72 -7.24
N LEU A 130 -3.35 -7.99 -8.55
CA LEU A 130 -4.01 -7.22 -9.60
C LEU A 130 -5.53 -7.30 -9.47
N LYS A 131 -6.06 -8.50 -9.21
CA LYS A 131 -7.51 -8.69 -8.99
C LYS A 131 -8.00 -7.91 -7.77
N ASP A 132 -7.26 -7.97 -6.65
CA ASP A 132 -7.62 -7.21 -5.45
C ASP A 132 -7.64 -5.70 -5.73
N LEU A 133 -6.67 -5.18 -6.50
CA LEU A 133 -6.61 -3.78 -6.87
C LEU A 133 -7.78 -3.36 -7.79
N GLU A 134 -8.20 -4.23 -8.73
CA GLU A 134 -9.40 -4.01 -9.54
C GLU A 134 -10.67 -3.98 -8.68
N GLU A 135 -10.80 -4.89 -7.71
CA GLU A 135 -11.92 -4.93 -6.77
C GLU A 135 -11.98 -3.66 -5.90
N LEU A 136 -10.83 -3.02 -5.64
CA LEU A 136 -10.76 -1.70 -4.99
C LEU A 136 -11.11 -0.53 -5.93
N GLY A 137 -11.45 -0.81 -7.20
CA GLY A 137 -11.82 0.19 -8.20
C GLY A 137 -10.64 0.90 -8.86
N ILE A 138 -9.42 0.35 -8.77
CA ILE A 138 -8.24 0.90 -9.45
C ILE A 138 -8.26 0.48 -10.92
N ASN A 139 -8.25 1.45 -11.82
CA ASN A 139 -8.19 1.18 -13.26
C ASN A 139 -6.76 0.80 -13.68
N LEU A 140 -6.53 -0.50 -13.89
CA LEU A 140 -5.22 -1.05 -14.22
C LEU A 140 -4.74 -0.72 -15.65
N ASP A 141 -5.64 -0.30 -16.56
CA ASP A 141 -5.28 0.09 -17.93
C ASP A 141 -4.68 1.50 -17.98
N MET A 142 -4.84 2.27 -16.90
CA MET A 142 -4.33 3.64 -16.81
C MET A 142 -3.04 3.68 -16.02
N VAL A 143 -1.92 3.89 -16.72
CA VAL A 143 -0.61 4.08 -16.10
C VAL A 143 0.03 5.36 -16.58
N SER A 144 0.60 6.12 -15.68
CA SER A 144 1.37 7.32 -15.99
C SER A 144 2.51 7.54 -14.99
N LEU A 145 3.40 8.47 -15.28
CA LEU A 145 4.42 8.91 -14.34
C LEU A 145 3.95 10.18 -13.63
N THR A 146 4.26 10.27 -12.35
CA THR A 146 3.99 11.45 -11.52
C THR A 146 5.15 11.72 -10.57
N ARG A 147 5.13 12.89 -9.92
CA ARG A 147 6.02 13.19 -8.78
C ARG A 147 5.20 13.11 -7.50
N PHE A 148 5.75 12.41 -6.51
CA PHE A 148 5.09 12.24 -5.22
C PHE A 148 6.13 12.16 -4.09
N GLY A 149 6.02 12.99 -3.07
CA GLY A 149 6.98 13.04 -1.97
C GLY A 149 8.44 13.22 -2.41
N GLY A 150 8.69 14.00 -3.49
CA GLY A 150 10.02 14.21 -4.07
C GLY A 150 10.53 13.06 -4.94
N ARG A 151 9.78 11.97 -5.09
CA ARG A 151 10.14 10.78 -5.88
C ARG A 151 9.38 10.74 -7.21
N ILE A 152 9.94 10.07 -8.21
CA ILE A 152 9.20 9.72 -9.43
C ILE A 152 8.47 8.41 -9.15
N ALA A 153 7.17 8.38 -9.43
CA ALA A 153 6.32 7.23 -9.19
C ALA A 153 5.51 6.86 -10.44
N TYR A 154 5.26 5.57 -10.60
CA TYR A 154 4.16 5.10 -11.44
C TYR A 154 2.84 5.38 -10.73
N LEU A 155 1.92 6.02 -11.41
CA LEU A 155 0.54 6.17 -11.01
C LEU A 155 -0.27 5.14 -11.79
N ILE A 156 -0.86 4.18 -11.10
CA ILE A 156 -1.80 3.19 -11.64
C ILE A 156 -3.19 3.63 -11.20
N GLY A 157 -4.08 3.84 -12.14
CA GLY A 157 -5.44 4.36 -11.91
C GLY A 157 -5.61 5.80 -12.38
N ASN A 158 -6.66 6.45 -11.93
CA ASN A 158 -7.04 7.79 -12.34
C ASN A 158 -6.15 8.86 -11.68
N LYS A 159 -5.92 9.97 -12.41
CA LYS A 159 -5.15 11.12 -11.91
C LYS A 159 -5.96 12.05 -11.01
N GLU A 160 -7.27 11.99 -11.13
CA GLU A 160 -8.17 12.88 -10.43
C GLU A 160 -8.05 12.68 -8.91
N GLU A 161 -8.12 13.77 -8.18
CA GLU A 161 -8.09 13.72 -6.72
C GLU A 161 -9.31 12.96 -6.19
N GLY A 162 -9.13 12.12 -5.16
CA GLY A 162 -10.19 11.26 -4.63
C GLY A 162 -10.42 9.96 -5.39
N SER A 163 -9.87 9.78 -6.60
CA SER A 163 -10.05 8.55 -7.37
C SER A 163 -9.21 7.39 -6.84
N SER A 164 -9.69 6.16 -7.06
CA SER A 164 -8.93 4.94 -6.73
C SER A 164 -7.64 4.87 -7.55
N ARG A 165 -6.51 4.72 -6.83
CA ARG A 165 -5.17 4.72 -7.45
C ARG A 165 -4.12 4.09 -6.54
N LEU A 166 -3.06 3.57 -7.16
CA LEU A 166 -1.86 3.12 -6.49
C LEU A 166 -0.65 3.91 -7.03
N LEU A 167 0.18 4.43 -6.15
CA LEU A 167 1.47 5.01 -6.51
C LEU A 167 2.58 4.06 -6.10
N VAL A 168 3.46 3.73 -7.05
CA VAL A 168 4.60 2.86 -6.86
C VAL A 168 5.88 3.60 -7.23
N ASP A 169 6.87 3.63 -6.34
CA ASP A 169 8.18 4.22 -6.60
C ASP A 169 8.80 3.60 -7.85
N LYS A 170 9.27 4.45 -8.77
CA LYS A 170 9.76 4.00 -10.07
C LYS A 170 11.05 3.17 -9.99
N ASP A 171 11.90 3.47 -9.03
CA ASP A 171 13.24 2.87 -8.96
C ASP A 171 13.28 1.67 -7.98
N PHE A 172 12.48 1.75 -6.92
CA PHE A 172 12.46 0.73 -5.87
C PHE A 172 11.27 -0.22 -5.93
N PHE A 173 10.23 0.08 -6.72
CA PHE A 173 8.98 -0.70 -6.80
C PHE A 173 8.35 -0.94 -5.42
N ILE A 174 8.30 0.09 -4.60
CA ILE A 174 7.64 0.08 -3.30
C ILE A 174 6.36 0.94 -3.37
N PRO A 175 5.27 0.53 -2.70
CA PRO A 175 4.03 1.30 -2.70
C PRO A 175 4.20 2.57 -1.86
N LEU A 176 3.85 3.72 -2.43
CA LEU A 176 3.93 5.04 -1.78
C LEU A 176 2.56 5.54 -1.31
N LEU A 177 1.52 5.21 -2.07
CA LEU A 177 0.14 5.58 -1.77
C LEU A 177 -0.77 4.48 -2.30
N LEU A 178 -1.75 4.10 -1.49
CA LEU A 178 -2.92 3.32 -1.90
C LEU A 178 -4.15 4.13 -1.54
N GLN A 179 -4.98 4.44 -2.54
CA GLN A 179 -6.24 5.17 -2.35
C GLN A 179 -7.37 4.44 -3.05
N TYR A 180 -8.49 4.22 -2.37
CA TYR A 180 -9.68 3.60 -2.93
C TYR A 180 -10.91 3.99 -2.13
N GLY A 181 -12.03 4.24 -2.80
CA GLY A 181 -13.23 4.75 -2.15
C GLY A 181 -12.90 5.95 -1.26
N ASN A 182 -13.24 5.84 0.01
CA ASN A 182 -13.00 6.87 1.02
C ASN A 182 -11.72 6.64 1.85
N VAL A 183 -10.89 5.68 1.46
CA VAL A 183 -9.69 5.26 2.20
C VAL A 183 -8.44 5.71 1.47
N ALA A 184 -7.46 6.21 2.21
CA ALA A 184 -6.13 6.45 1.70
C ALA A 184 -5.05 6.03 2.71
N PHE A 185 -4.00 5.37 2.21
CA PHE A 185 -2.75 5.08 2.93
C PHE A 185 -1.61 5.79 2.24
N PHE A 186 -0.96 6.67 2.92
CA PHE A 186 0.25 7.33 2.49
C PHE A 186 1.45 6.79 3.26
N ALA A 187 2.45 6.24 2.56
CA ALA A 187 3.64 5.66 3.16
C ALA A 187 4.88 6.53 2.89
N SER A 188 5.67 6.75 3.92
CA SER A 188 6.89 7.57 3.85
C SER A 188 7.96 7.10 4.84
N ASP A 189 9.09 7.82 4.89
CA ASP A 189 10.21 7.50 5.77
C ASP A 189 10.67 6.03 5.63
N PHE A 190 10.95 5.62 4.38
CA PHE A 190 11.34 4.25 4.09
C PHE A 190 12.73 3.93 4.61
N ALA A 191 12.85 2.87 5.40
CA ALA A 191 14.11 2.32 5.88
C ALA A 191 14.34 0.92 5.30
N GLN A 192 15.61 0.59 5.07
CA GLN A 192 16.00 -0.75 4.67
C GLN A 192 15.93 -1.68 5.88
N ILE A 193 15.05 -2.70 5.84
CA ILE A 193 14.86 -3.68 6.92
C ILE A 193 15.65 -4.97 6.71
N LYS A 194 16.00 -5.26 5.44
CA LYS A 194 16.87 -6.34 5.00
C LYS A 194 17.48 -5.91 3.67
N GLN A 195 18.57 -6.53 3.26
CA GLN A 195 19.24 -6.22 1.98
C GLN A 195 18.23 -6.22 0.81
N GLY A 196 18.07 -5.07 0.17
CA GLY A 196 17.14 -4.85 -0.94
C GLY A 196 15.68 -4.72 -0.58
N LEU A 197 15.30 -4.86 0.70
CA LEU A 197 13.92 -4.75 1.16
C LEU A 197 13.70 -3.47 1.98
N TRP A 198 12.84 -2.61 1.47
CA TRP A 198 12.49 -1.34 2.09
C TRP A 198 11.09 -1.39 2.67
N TYR A 199 10.90 -0.78 3.83
CA TYR A 199 9.61 -0.70 4.51
C TYR A 199 9.38 0.70 5.06
N PRO A 200 8.14 1.25 5.00
CA PRO A 200 7.86 2.56 5.57
C PRO A 200 7.99 2.54 7.10
N ARG A 201 8.55 3.60 7.65
CA ARG A 201 8.54 3.86 9.10
C ARG A 201 7.37 4.73 9.51
N TYR A 202 6.73 5.36 8.54
CA TYR A 202 5.56 6.19 8.74
C TYR A 202 4.49 5.84 7.71
N ILE A 203 3.27 5.60 8.18
CA ILE A 203 2.09 5.44 7.33
C ILE A 203 1.01 6.36 7.90
N LEU A 204 0.43 7.19 7.04
CA LEU A 204 -0.76 7.97 7.33
C LEU A 204 -1.96 7.27 6.71
N TYR A 205 -2.90 6.89 7.55
CA TYR A 205 -4.21 6.39 7.14
C TYR A 205 -5.24 7.49 7.28
N SER A 206 -6.09 7.65 6.29
CA SER A 206 -7.24 8.53 6.36
C SER A 206 -8.48 7.81 5.81
N TYR A 207 -9.59 8.06 6.46
CA TYR A 207 -10.92 7.64 6.04
C TYR A 207 -11.84 8.86 6.08
N THR A 208 -12.60 9.08 5.00
CA THR A 208 -13.60 10.13 4.92
C THR A 208 -14.96 9.48 4.83
N GLY A 209 -15.79 9.59 5.87
CA GLY A 209 -17.15 9.08 5.86
C GLY A 209 -18.09 9.88 4.95
N ALA A 210 -19.38 9.57 5.01
CA ALA A 210 -20.39 10.27 4.22
C ALA A 210 -20.54 11.74 4.65
N ASN A 211 -20.23 12.06 5.90
CA ASN A 211 -20.23 13.41 6.45
C ASN A 211 -18.80 13.83 6.77
N ILE A 212 -18.52 15.13 6.77
CA ILE A 212 -17.23 15.69 7.18
C ILE A 212 -16.89 15.30 8.62
N GLU A 213 -17.92 15.11 9.46
CA GLU A 213 -17.83 14.69 10.86
C GLU A 213 -17.25 13.26 11.02
N ASP A 214 -17.32 12.43 9.96
CA ASP A 214 -16.81 11.06 9.97
C ASP A 214 -15.36 10.94 9.49
N TYR A 215 -14.59 12.03 9.51
CA TYR A 215 -13.19 11.98 9.09
C TYR A 215 -12.30 11.37 10.18
N ILE A 216 -11.65 10.27 9.86
CA ILE A 216 -10.70 9.58 10.74
C ILE A 216 -9.30 9.70 10.15
N GLN A 217 -8.36 10.12 10.96
CA GLN A 217 -6.94 10.09 10.62
C GLN A 217 -6.17 9.31 11.67
N GLU A 218 -5.40 8.34 11.19
CA GLU A 218 -4.48 7.57 12.04
C GLU A 218 -3.04 7.69 11.51
N GLU A 219 -2.10 7.99 12.38
CA GLU A 219 -0.68 7.99 12.07
C GLU A 219 -0.03 6.75 12.66
N TYR A 220 0.61 5.94 11.81
CA TYR A 220 1.34 4.75 12.23
C TYR A 220 2.84 5.03 12.21
N ARG A 221 3.48 4.95 13.36
CA ARG A 221 4.94 5.07 13.51
C ARG A 221 5.51 3.70 13.84
N ILE A 222 6.06 3.06 12.83
CA ILE A 222 6.57 1.68 12.92
C ILE A 222 7.88 1.68 13.72
N LYS A 223 7.91 0.88 14.79
CA LYS A 223 9.06 0.71 15.69
C LYS A 223 9.90 -0.47 15.25
N ASP A 224 9.31 -1.67 15.26
CA ASP A 224 10.00 -2.89 14.92
C ASP A 224 9.26 -3.66 13.83
N ILE A 225 10.03 -4.36 13.00
CA ILE A 225 9.53 -5.24 11.95
C ILE A 225 10.32 -6.52 11.98
N PHE A 226 9.62 -7.64 12.13
CA PHE A 226 10.20 -8.98 12.06
C PHE A 226 9.68 -9.65 10.79
N ILE A 227 10.62 -10.09 9.95
CA ILE A 227 10.32 -10.75 8.67
C ILE A 227 10.37 -12.26 8.89
N ASN A 228 9.35 -12.95 8.39
CA ASN A 228 9.20 -14.39 8.48
C ASN A 228 9.29 -14.96 9.92
N PRO A 229 8.73 -14.29 10.95
CA PRO A 229 8.61 -14.91 12.24
C PRO A 229 7.64 -16.09 12.16
N SER A 230 7.82 -17.08 13.05
CA SER A 230 6.80 -18.10 13.25
C SER A 230 5.56 -17.44 13.86
N ILE A 231 4.42 -17.57 13.18
CA ILE A 231 3.12 -17.07 13.64
C ILE A 231 2.15 -18.24 13.64
N ASP A 232 1.45 -18.42 14.76
CA ASP A 232 0.41 -19.44 14.88
C ASP A 232 -0.82 -19.01 14.07
N ALA A 233 -1.24 -19.86 13.12
CA ALA A 233 -2.40 -19.62 12.27
C ALA A 233 -3.71 -19.49 13.06
N SER A 234 -3.79 -20.07 14.27
CA SER A 234 -4.97 -19.96 15.15
C SER A 234 -5.26 -18.52 15.56
N LEU A 235 -4.25 -17.63 15.53
CA LEU A 235 -4.41 -16.19 15.80
C LEU A 235 -5.35 -15.51 14.79
N PHE A 236 -5.60 -16.13 13.63
CA PHE A 236 -6.44 -15.59 12.57
C PHE A 236 -7.78 -16.33 12.45
N ASP A 237 -8.11 -17.20 13.40
CA ASP A 237 -9.41 -17.90 13.40
C ASP A 237 -10.52 -16.97 13.87
N VAL A 238 -11.18 -16.32 12.90
CA VAL A 238 -12.29 -15.40 13.11
C VAL A 238 -13.43 -16.06 13.91
N SER A 239 -13.71 -17.34 13.67
CA SER A 239 -14.82 -18.04 14.33
C SER A 239 -14.53 -18.27 15.81
N THR A 240 -13.34 -18.77 16.13
CA THR A 240 -12.92 -18.99 17.52
C THR A 240 -12.81 -17.66 18.29
N ILE A 241 -12.26 -16.63 17.64
CA ILE A 241 -12.14 -15.32 18.28
C ILE A 241 -13.52 -14.72 18.57
N ARG A 242 -14.42 -14.78 17.60
CA ARG A 242 -15.80 -14.29 17.78
C ARG A 242 -16.49 -14.98 18.96
N SER A 243 -16.43 -16.34 19.03
CA SER A 243 -17.10 -17.09 20.10
C SER A 243 -16.57 -16.76 21.51
N GLN A 244 -15.31 -16.33 21.64
CA GLN A 244 -14.72 -15.92 22.93
C GLN A 244 -15.36 -14.64 23.48
N PHE A 245 -15.96 -13.82 22.65
CA PHE A 245 -16.55 -12.55 23.02
C PHE A 245 -18.08 -12.57 23.02
N GLU A 246 -18.73 -13.45 22.21
CA GLU A 246 -20.17 -13.67 22.23
C GLU A 246 -20.66 -14.35 23.54
N SER A 247 -19.80 -15.11 24.22
CA SER A 247 -20.16 -15.83 25.44
C SER A 247 -20.12 -14.99 26.72
N LYS A 248 -19.99 -13.66 26.64
CA LYS A 248 -19.93 -12.74 27.78
C LYS A 248 -21.25 -12.00 28.05
N GLU A 249 -22.29 -12.24 27.24
CA GLU A 249 -23.67 -11.85 27.55
C GLU A 249 -24.35 -12.96 28.39
#